data_7cfc87c6e154e699ba4f369d9bbad7cf
#
_entry.id   7cfc87c6e154e699ba4f369d9bbad7cf
#
_cell.length_a   1.000
_cell.length_b   1.000
_cell.length_c   1.000
_cell.angle_alpha   90.00
_cell.angle_beta   90.00
_cell.angle_gamma   90.00
#
_symmetry.space_group_name_H-M   'P 1'
#
loop_
_entity.id
_entity.type
_entity.pdbx_description
1 polymer ?
#
loop_
_entity_poly.entity_id
_entity_poly.type
_entity_poly.pdbx_seq_one_letter_code
_entity_poly.pdbx_strand_id
1 'polypeptide(L)'
;LINENPTGGLLNRFNIKNYFLLFLFYASFTFSQQSFDKAESISLIKYNVETLASDQFEGRETGTRGELLSSEFIAGRLKEYGVKPFGDDGSYFQNFELNVRGFNQNAGITIINDSEEKNFLEVGKDIYISINKLPEDEFANIERDMVFGGYGIVSEESDYNDYEGIDIKGKVVLLLPGVPVNNGSELLSDNASKYFKSIYNKYRLAVEKGAAGLVCTAYGWMKENWDYMLFYAYDKDVYLRNLKSVEDKNIPLVLITESIAEQLLDGENKSYDEILFDVNENKPAAFQLKKKISFNYSTCSDVDTVRNVIGIIKGSDENLKDEYIALSAHYDHEGKRDSLIFYGADDNASGTSAVLEVGRRLAQLNSNSRSVLTIFHTGEEKGLLGSKYFTANSDIINDINANINLDMVGRESIDTIYSVGSGKLSSQLFELVEEVNDETVDFVFNYKFDDPDDPEKIYYRSDHYNYAKLGIPIVFFYDYMTTDYHKPTDTADKINFVKIEKISTLVTELALRIANLEERLIVDKKEDEKVLESGK
;
A
#
# COMPACT_ATOMS: atom_id res chain seq x y z
N LEU A 1 33.97 -77.93 35.59
CA LEU A 1 34.21 -78.48 36.97
C LEU A 1 33.58 -77.50 37.95
N ILE A 2 32.43 -77.86 38.41
CA ILE A 2 32.02 -78.22 39.76
C ILE A 2 31.83 -77.02 40.71
N ASN A 3 30.51 -76.82 41.05
CA ASN A 3 29.88 -76.77 42.38
C ASN A 3 30.39 -75.66 43.34
N GLU A 4 29.63 -75.07 44.18
CA GLU A 4 28.34 -75.35 44.85
C GLU A 4 27.91 -74.02 45.55
N ASN A 5 26.62 -73.86 45.69
CA ASN A 5 25.97 -73.08 46.75
C ASN A 5 26.25 -73.71 48.09
N PRO A 6 26.03 -73.14 49.27
CA PRO A 6 24.76 -72.50 49.62
C PRO A 6 24.83 -71.41 50.76
N THR A 7 23.66 -70.80 50.90
CA THR A 7 22.92 -70.41 52.15
C THR A 7 23.48 -69.28 53.04
N GLY A 8 22.55 -68.39 53.36
CA GLY A 8 22.38 -67.88 54.68
C GLY A 8 22.06 -66.41 54.89
N GLY A 9 20.83 -66.13 55.12
CA GLY A 9 20.38 -65.34 56.27
C GLY A 9 20.22 -63.82 56.12
N LEU A 10 18.96 -63.45 55.93
CA LEU A 10 18.15 -62.52 56.79
C LEU A 10 18.74 -61.14 57.22
N LEU A 11 18.07 -60.14 56.88
CA LEU A 11 17.46 -59.08 57.73
C LEU A 11 17.58 -57.66 57.09
N ASN A 12 16.41 -57.20 56.68
CA ASN A 12 15.85 -55.87 56.87
C ASN A 12 16.77 -54.63 56.89
N ARG A 13 16.66 -53.77 55.92
CA ARG A 13 16.38 -52.35 56.19
C ARG A 13 15.63 -51.73 54.97
N PHE A 14 14.34 -51.47 55.24
CA PHE A 14 13.55 -50.56 54.40
C PHE A 14 14.19 -49.19 54.36
N ASN A 15 14.58 -48.74 53.17
CA ASN A 15 14.84 -47.34 52.91
C ASN A 15 13.77 -46.84 51.96
N ILE A 16 12.76 -46.16 52.51
CA ILE A 16 11.74 -45.44 51.78
C ILE A 16 12.39 -44.22 51.15
N LYS A 17 12.73 -44.31 49.88
CA LYS A 17 12.99 -43.12 49.08
C LYS A 17 11.66 -42.51 48.71
N ASN A 18 11.41 -41.32 49.24
CA ASN A 18 10.31 -40.45 48.88
C ASN A 18 10.34 -40.18 47.36
N TYR A 19 9.41 -40.78 46.64
CA TYR A 19 9.00 -40.32 45.35
C TYR A 19 8.06 -39.15 45.56
N PHE A 20 8.55 -37.92 45.46
CA PHE A 20 7.73 -36.76 45.25
C PHE A 20 7.14 -36.89 43.84
N LEU A 21 5.91 -37.36 43.74
CA LEU A 21 5.09 -37.19 42.55
C LEU A 21 4.75 -35.70 42.48
N LEU A 22 5.45 -34.96 41.62
CA LEU A 22 4.98 -33.68 41.13
C LEU A 22 3.76 -33.95 40.26
N PHE A 23 2.57 -33.80 40.85
CA PHE A 23 1.34 -33.58 40.08
C PHE A 23 1.43 -32.17 39.50
N LEU A 24 1.92 -32.04 38.27
CA LEU A 24 1.65 -30.89 37.44
C LEU A 24 0.13 -30.86 37.22
N PHE A 25 -0.57 -30.03 37.99
CA PHE A 25 -1.89 -29.58 37.62
C PHE A 25 -1.77 -28.77 36.35
N TYR A 26 -1.91 -29.41 35.19
CA TYR A 26 -2.38 -28.73 34.00
C TYR A 26 -3.81 -28.31 34.31
N ALA A 27 -3.99 -27.08 34.75
CA ALA A 27 -5.27 -26.42 34.68
C ALA A 27 -5.55 -26.22 33.20
N SER A 28 -6.17 -27.21 32.56
CA SER A 28 -6.82 -27.01 31.28
C SER A 28 -7.92 -25.99 31.53
N PHE A 29 -7.63 -24.74 31.29
CA PHE A 29 -8.66 -23.73 31.07
C PHE A 29 -9.39 -24.18 29.79
N THR A 30 -10.41 -25.00 29.94
CA THR A 30 -11.44 -25.12 28.93
C THR A 30 -12.17 -23.78 28.92
N PHE A 31 -11.65 -22.81 28.12
CA PHE A 31 -12.48 -21.73 27.65
C PHE A 31 -13.69 -22.41 27.00
N SER A 32 -14.86 -22.22 27.55
CA SER A 32 -16.09 -22.49 26.83
C SER A 32 -16.04 -21.58 25.59
N GLN A 33 -15.65 -22.14 24.48
CA GLN A 33 -15.60 -21.43 23.21
C GLN A 33 -17.04 -21.00 22.95
N GLN A 34 -17.34 -19.72 23.18
CA GLN A 34 -18.63 -19.16 22.86
C GLN A 34 -18.69 -19.19 21.32
N SER A 35 -19.39 -20.19 20.80
CA SER A 35 -19.52 -20.35 19.35
C SER A 35 -20.47 -19.25 18.85
N PHE A 36 -19.96 -18.38 18.00
CA PHE A 36 -20.81 -17.44 17.25
C PHE A 36 -21.64 -18.19 16.22
N ASP A 37 -22.88 -17.75 16.04
CA ASP A 37 -23.72 -18.31 14.98
C ASP A 37 -23.12 -17.89 13.63
N LYS A 38 -22.57 -18.86 12.90
CA LYS A 38 -21.95 -18.66 11.60
C LYS A 38 -22.90 -18.05 10.58
N ALA A 39 -24.17 -18.44 10.59
CA ALA A 39 -25.16 -17.92 9.66
C ALA A 39 -25.49 -16.44 9.97
N GLU A 40 -25.57 -16.08 11.25
CA GLU A 40 -25.69 -14.69 11.68
C GLU A 40 -24.50 -13.85 11.25
N SER A 41 -23.28 -14.30 11.52
CA SER A 41 -22.04 -13.64 11.14
C SER A 41 -21.96 -13.40 9.62
N ILE A 42 -22.22 -14.42 8.80
CA ILE A 42 -22.27 -14.29 7.35
C ILE A 42 -23.33 -13.27 6.90
N SER A 43 -24.50 -13.26 7.53
CA SER A 43 -25.57 -12.32 7.20
C SER A 43 -25.17 -10.88 7.51
N LEU A 44 -24.51 -10.63 8.64
CA LEU A 44 -24.02 -9.30 9.05
C LEU A 44 -22.88 -8.81 8.15
N ILE A 45 -21.93 -9.67 7.85
CA ILE A 45 -20.82 -9.38 6.92
C ILE A 45 -21.40 -9.02 5.55
N LYS A 46 -22.30 -9.85 5.03
CA LYS A 46 -22.97 -9.59 3.74
C LYS A 46 -23.67 -8.25 3.71
N TYR A 47 -24.45 -7.94 4.75
CA TYR A 47 -25.13 -6.65 4.88
C TYR A 47 -24.13 -5.47 4.85
N ASN A 48 -23.00 -5.58 5.56
CA ASN A 48 -21.99 -4.53 5.61
C ASN A 48 -21.34 -4.32 4.23
N VAL A 49 -20.91 -5.40 3.57
CA VAL A 49 -20.29 -5.34 2.22
C VAL A 49 -21.29 -4.77 1.20
N GLU A 50 -22.51 -5.32 1.12
CA GLU A 50 -23.53 -4.86 0.18
C GLU A 50 -23.93 -3.39 0.40
N THR A 51 -23.87 -2.90 1.65
CA THR A 51 -24.11 -1.51 1.97
C THR A 51 -22.95 -0.63 1.51
N LEU A 52 -21.73 -0.93 1.92
CA LEU A 52 -20.53 -0.15 1.58
C LEU A 52 -20.27 -0.12 0.06
N ALA A 53 -20.52 -1.22 -0.63
CA ALA A 53 -20.38 -1.35 -2.08
C ALA A 53 -21.66 -1.02 -2.87
N SER A 54 -22.56 -0.16 -2.33
CA SER A 54 -23.77 0.27 -3.02
C SER A 54 -23.62 1.62 -3.71
N ASP A 55 -24.54 1.91 -4.64
CA ASP A 55 -24.61 3.20 -5.36
C ASP A 55 -24.65 4.40 -4.41
N GLN A 56 -25.28 4.25 -3.22
CA GLN A 56 -25.40 5.31 -2.23
C GLN A 56 -24.06 5.83 -1.72
N PHE A 57 -23.07 4.97 -1.68
CA PHE A 57 -21.73 5.26 -1.15
C PHE A 57 -20.76 5.71 -2.25
N GLU A 58 -21.21 5.80 -3.52
CA GLU A 58 -20.48 6.42 -4.63
C GLU A 58 -19.01 6.00 -4.77
N GLY A 59 -18.69 4.74 -4.36
CA GLY A 59 -17.34 4.20 -4.40
C GLY A 59 -16.36 4.78 -3.37
N ARG A 60 -16.82 5.51 -2.36
CA ARG A 60 -16.12 5.89 -1.13
C ARG A 60 -14.79 6.65 -1.32
N GLU A 61 -14.61 7.39 -2.42
CA GLU A 61 -13.38 8.14 -2.63
C GLU A 61 -13.13 9.11 -1.48
N THR A 62 -11.90 9.14 -1.00
CA THR A 62 -11.40 10.01 0.07
C THR A 62 -11.76 11.47 -0.18
N GLY A 63 -12.31 12.16 0.83
CA GLY A 63 -12.75 13.56 0.75
C GLY A 63 -14.11 13.76 0.06
N THR A 64 -14.80 12.68 -0.34
CA THR A 64 -16.12 12.78 -0.97
C THR A 64 -17.27 12.50 -0.01
N ARG A 65 -18.50 12.76 -0.48
CA ARG A 65 -19.71 12.39 0.24
C ARG A 65 -19.79 10.88 0.51
N GLY A 66 -19.30 10.06 -0.42
CA GLY A 66 -19.28 8.60 -0.27
C GLY A 66 -18.43 8.14 0.92
N GLU A 67 -17.25 8.71 1.06
CA GLU A 67 -16.35 8.46 2.22
C GLU A 67 -17.00 8.91 3.52
N LEU A 68 -17.59 10.11 3.55
CA LEU A 68 -18.29 10.64 4.72
C LEU A 68 -19.41 9.69 5.19
N LEU A 69 -20.27 9.23 4.27
CA LEU A 69 -21.34 8.28 4.59
C LEU A 69 -20.79 6.94 5.09
N SER A 70 -19.69 6.47 4.54
CA SER A 70 -19.03 5.22 4.95
C SER A 70 -18.51 5.31 6.38
N SER A 71 -17.86 6.40 6.73
CA SER A 71 -17.36 6.63 8.10
C SER A 71 -18.51 6.68 9.12
N GLU A 72 -19.63 7.33 8.78
CA GLU A 72 -20.83 7.37 9.62
C GLU A 72 -21.49 6.00 9.77
N PHE A 73 -21.57 5.22 8.69
CA PHE A 73 -22.07 3.86 8.71
C PHE A 73 -21.22 2.97 9.62
N ILE A 74 -19.89 2.98 9.46
CA ILE A 74 -18.96 2.19 10.27
C ILE A 74 -19.10 2.56 11.75
N ALA A 75 -19.11 3.86 12.10
CA ALA A 75 -19.30 4.32 13.47
C ALA A 75 -20.64 3.87 14.05
N GLY A 76 -21.71 3.89 13.23
CA GLY A 76 -23.02 3.36 13.59
C GLY A 76 -23.00 1.85 13.92
N ARG A 77 -22.31 1.06 13.09
CA ARG A 77 -22.13 -0.39 13.31
C ARG A 77 -21.32 -0.69 14.58
N LEU A 78 -20.21 0.02 14.79
CA LEU A 78 -19.41 -0.12 16.02
C LEU A 78 -20.25 0.16 17.28
N LYS A 79 -21.04 1.22 17.25
CA LYS A 79 -21.94 1.57 18.34
C LYS A 79 -22.98 0.49 18.60
N GLU A 80 -23.60 -0.05 17.55
CA GLU A 80 -24.57 -1.15 17.63
C GLU A 80 -23.94 -2.40 18.24
N TYR A 81 -22.70 -2.72 17.89
CA TYR A 81 -21.94 -3.85 18.39
C TYR A 81 -21.39 -3.66 19.81
N GLY A 82 -21.54 -2.48 20.40
CA GLY A 82 -21.09 -2.18 21.75
C GLY A 82 -19.62 -1.79 21.88
N VAL A 83 -18.90 -1.69 20.75
CA VAL A 83 -17.54 -1.14 20.68
C VAL A 83 -17.61 0.33 21.05
N LYS A 84 -16.71 0.82 21.90
CA LYS A 84 -16.75 2.21 22.39
C LYS A 84 -15.96 3.14 21.46
N PRO A 85 -16.31 4.45 21.39
CA PRO A 85 -15.56 5.42 20.62
C PRO A 85 -14.14 5.64 21.19
N PHE A 86 -13.17 5.88 20.28
CA PHE A 86 -11.78 6.15 20.65
C PHE A 86 -11.11 7.16 19.72
N GLY A 87 -11.87 8.01 19.06
CA GLY A 87 -11.39 9.13 18.26
C GLY A 87 -11.36 10.45 19.05
N ASP A 88 -11.28 11.54 18.32
CA ASP A 88 -11.19 12.89 18.88
C ASP A 88 -12.42 13.22 19.73
N ASP A 89 -12.20 13.90 20.85
CA ASP A 89 -13.23 14.38 21.76
C ASP A 89 -14.23 13.29 22.23
N GLY A 90 -13.79 12.03 22.28
CA GLY A 90 -14.62 10.90 22.66
C GLY A 90 -15.63 10.46 21.59
N SER A 91 -15.42 10.85 20.35
CA SER A 91 -16.13 10.37 19.16
C SER A 91 -15.49 9.12 18.58
N TYR A 92 -16.05 8.56 17.51
CA TYR A 92 -15.39 7.50 16.73
C TYR A 92 -14.39 8.07 15.71
N PHE A 93 -14.31 9.37 15.51
CA PHE A 93 -13.60 10.00 14.41
C PHE A 93 -12.28 10.61 14.84
N GLN A 94 -11.22 10.29 14.13
CA GLN A 94 -9.95 11.01 14.15
C GLN A 94 -9.87 11.86 12.89
N ASN A 95 -10.09 13.17 13.03
CA ASN A 95 -10.17 14.08 11.89
C ASN A 95 -8.79 14.63 11.53
N PHE A 96 -8.55 14.78 10.23
CA PHE A 96 -7.32 15.39 9.73
C PHE A 96 -7.54 16.07 8.38
N GLU A 97 -6.60 16.96 8.02
CA GLU A 97 -6.71 17.75 6.81
C GLU A 97 -5.78 17.21 5.72
N LEU A 98 -6.31 17.15 4.51
CA LEU A 98 -5.59 16.85 3.29
C LEU A 98 -5.54 18.08 2.39
N ASN A 99 -4.36 18.35 1.82
CA ASN A 99 -4.29 19.23 0.66
C ASN A 99 -4.69 18.42 -0.57
N VAL A 100 -5.54 19.01 -1.39
CA VAL A 100 -6.05 18.41 -2.61
C VAL A 100 -5.70 19.34 -3.75
N ARG A 101 -4.97 18.86 -4.75
CA ARG A 101 -4.57 19.61 -5.91
C ARG A 101 -5.09 18.96 -7.18
N GLY A 102 -5.75 19.71 -8.04
CA GLY A 102 -6.32 19.24 -9.29
C GLY A 102 -6.09 20.20 -10.45
N PHE A 103 -6.30 19.75 -11.69
CA PHE A 103 -6.38 20.64 -12.84
C PHE A 103 -7.71 21.38 -12.83
N ASN A 104 -7.69 22.68 -13.16
CA ASN A 104 -8.91 23.49 -13.26
C ASN A 104 -9.72 23.14 -14.51
N GLN A 105 -9.08 23.03 -15.65
CA GLN A 105 -9.70 22.77 -16.96
C GLN A 105 -8.64 22.19 -17.92
N ASN A 106 -9.05 21.89 -19.15
CA ASN A 106 -8.27 21.37 -20.27
C ASN A 106 -6.76 21.64 -20.17
N ALA A 107 -6.07 20.79 -19.43
CA ALA A 107 -4.62 20.85 -19.32
C ALA A 107 -3.97 20.14 -20.51
N GLY A 108 -2.76 20.54 -20.87
CA GLY A 108 -2.05 19.93 -21.97
C GLY A 108 -0.70 20.54 -22.22
N ILE A 109 -0.14 20.20 -23.36
CA ILE A 109 1.07 20.83 -23.91
C ILE A 109 0.79 21.34 -25.32
N THR A 110 1.45 22.42 -25.70
CA THR A 110 1.47 22.89 -27.10
C THR A 110 2.85 22.65 -27.67
N ILE A 111 2.92 21.86 -28.72
CA ILE A 111 4.14 21.70 -29.54
C ILE A 111 4.13 22.81 -30.61
N ILE A 112 5.26 23.49 -30.77
CA ILE A 112 5.45 24.59 -31.68
C ILE A 112 6.58 24.19 -32.63
N ASN A 113 6.29 24.09 -33.92
CA ASN A 113 7.27 23.74 -34.94
C ASN A 113 8.05 24.99 -35.46
N ASP A 114 9.04 24.79 -36.31
CA ASP A 114 9.85 25.87 -36.92
C ASP A 114 9.04 26.87 -37.75
N SER A 115 7.88 26.47 -38.25
CA SER A 115 6.96 27.34 -39.00
C SER A 115 5.98 28.10 -38.09
N GLU A 116 6.17 28.02 -36.75
CA GLU A 116 5.29 28.58 -35.72
C GLU A 116 3.87 27.95 -35.69
N GLU A 117 3.68 26.83 -36.36
CA GLU A 117 2.45 26.06 -36.29
C GLU A 117 2.36 25.40 -34.92
N LYS A 118 1.16 25.47 -34.31
CA LYS A 118 0.89 25.01 -32.97
C LYS A 118 -0.02 23.77 -32.98
N ASN A 119 0.43 22.70 -32.32
CA ASN A 119 -0.34 21.48 -32.09
C ASN A 119 -0.56 21.31 -30.59
N PHE A 120 -1.82 21.34 -30.14
CA PHE A 120 -2.19 21.13 -28.75
C PHE A 120 -2.49 19.65 -28.49
N LEU A 121 -1.84 19.09 -27.47
CA LEU A 121 -2.07 17.74 -26.97
C LEU A 121 -2.71 17.83 -25.57
N GLU A 122 -3.86 17.20 -25.42
CA GLU A 122 -4.72 17.30 -24.26
C GLU A 122 -4.42 16.18 -23.23
N VAL A 123 -4.35 16.54 -21.96
CA VAL A 123 -4.25 15.58 -20.85
C VAL A 123 -5.49 14.69 -20.81
N GLY A 124 -5.31 13.41 -20.56
CA GLY A 124 -6.42 12.44 -20.49
C GLY A 124 -6.95 11.98 -21.85
N LYS A 125 -6.42 12.52 -22.94
CA LYS A 125 -6.77 12.13 -24.30
C LYS A 125 -5.55 11.75 -25.13
N ASP A 126 -4.54 12.60 -25.16
CA ASP A 126 -3.33 12.43 -25.96
C ASP A 126 -2.12 12.11 -25.08
N ILE A 127 -2.06 12.71 -23.88
CA ILE A 127 -0.91 12.66 -22.97
C ILE A 127 -1.35 12.50 -21.51
N TYR A 128 -0.38 12.09 -20.67
CA TYR A 128 -0.50 12.10 -19.23
C TYR A 128 0.49 13.13 -18.64
N ILE A 129 0.02 13.99 -17.73
CA ILE A 129 0.88 14.89 -16.94
C ILE A 129 0.76 14.52 -15.47
N SER A 130 1.89 14.25 -14.82
CA SER A 130 1.94 13.93 -13.39
C SER A 130 1.71 15.19 -12.55
N ILE A 131 0.50 15.35 -12.01
CA ILE A 131 0.11 16.57 -11.29
C ILE A 131 0.96 16.81 -10.03
N ASN A 132 1.40 15.74 -9.34
CA ASN A 132 2.26 15.82 -8.16
C ASN A 132 3.70 16.29 -8.50
N LYS A 133 4.07 16.33 -9.77
CA LYS A 133 5.35 16.86 -10.26
C LYS A 133 5.22 18.25 -10.88
N LEU A 134 4.01 18.81 -10.94
CA LEU A 134 3.86 20.17 -11.41
C LEU A 134 4.35 21.18 -10.37
N PRO A 135 5.20 22.13 -10.75
CA PRO A 135 5.49 23.29 -9.91
C PRO A 135 4.24 24.17 -9.76
N GLU A 136 4.25 25.03 -8.74
CA GLU A 136 3.19 26.04 -8.58
C GLU A 136 3.34 27.08 -9.70
N ASP A 137 2.41 27.10 -10.65
CA ASP A 137 2.13 28.05 -11.77
C ASP A 137 3.29 28.75 -12.53
N GLU A 138 4.54 28.68 -12.06
CA GLU A 138 5.70 29.36 -12.65
C GLU A 138 6.06 28.92 -14.09
N PHE A 139 5.56 27.77 -14.52
CA PHE A 139 5.91 27.13 -15.78
C PHE A 139 4.79 27.19 -16.83
N ALA A 140 3.58 27.57 -16.44
CA ALA A 140 2.44 27.57 -17.32
C ALA A 140 2.55 28.64 -18.41
N ASN A 141 2.19 28.25 -19.66
CA ASN A 141 2.12 29.11 -20.84
C ASN A 141 3.44 29.78 -21.27
N ILE A 142 4.58 29.28 -20.79
CA ILE A 142 5.90 29.76 -21.22
C ILE A 142 6.46 28.80 -22.26
N GLU A 143 6.81 29.34 -23.41
CA GLU A 143 7.49 28.58 -24.48
C GLU A 143 8.93 28.25 -24.05
N ARG A 144 9.32 27.00 -24.27
CA ARG A 144 10.63 26.49 -23.91
C ARG A 144 11.26 25.72 -25.04
N ASP A 145 12.57 25.89 -25.21
CA ASP A 145 13.36 25.07 -26.12
C ASP A 145 13.36 23.61 -25.65
N MET A 146 13.39 22.68 -26.58
CA MET A 146 13.46 21.24 -26.33
C MET A 146 14.82 20.68 -26.72
N VAL A 147 15.23 19.66 -25.97
CA VAL A 147 16.44 18.86 -26.22
C VAL A 147 16.04 17.39 -26.22
N PHE A 148 16.52 16.64 -27.20
CA PHE A 148 16.54 15.19 -27.11
C PHE A 148 17.71 14.78 -26.21
N GLY A 149 17.46 14.02 -25.16
CA GLY A 149 18.42 13.66 -24.12
C GLY A 149 18.68 12.15 -24.02
N GLY A 150 18.54 11.40 -25.13
CA GLY A 150 18.78 9.95 -25.12
C GLY A 150 17.86 9.22 -24.13
N TYR A 151 18.44 8.35 -23.31
CA TYR A 151 17.75 7.70 -22.18
C TYR A 151 17.73 8.54 -20.91
N GLY A 152 18.43 9.68 -20.88
CA GLY A 152 18.51 10.56 -19.71
C GLY A 152 19.40 10.02 -18.60
N ILE A 153 20.48 9.36 -18.95
CA ILE A 153 21.33 8.60 -18.02
C ILE A 153 22.73 9.22 -17.96
N VAL A 154 23.25 9.30 -16.73
CA VAL A 154 24.68 9.55 -16.45
C VAL A 154 25.12 8.51 -15.45
N SER A 155 26.07 7.67 -15.85
CA SER A 155 26.65 6.61 -15.04
C SER A 155 28.17 6.58 -15.21
N GLU A 156 28.91 7.02 -14.20
CA GLU A 156 30.39 6.94 -14.19
C GLU A 156 30.86 5.48 -14.20
N GLU A 157 30.16 4.60 -13.48
CA GLU A 157 30.45 3.17 -13.41
C GLU A 157 30.41 2.49 -14.79
N SER A 158 29.52 2.96 -15.67
CA SER A 158 29.33 2.40 -17.01
C SER A 158 29.98 3.22 -18.13
N ASP A 159 30.71 4.30 -17.78
CA ASP A 159 31.25 5.26 -18.75
C ASP A 159 30.19 5.72 -19.77
N TYR A 160 28.98 6.04 -19.25
CA TYR A 160 27.82 6.40 -20.06
C TYR A 160 27.29 7.77 -19.65
N ASN A 161 27.10 8.67 -20.62
CA ASN A 161 26.58 10.01 -20.36
C ASN A 161 25.77 10.54 -21.55
N ASP A 162 24.45 10.47 -21.46
CA ASP A 162 23.55 11.01 -22.50
C ASP A 162 23.64 12.54 -22.65
N TYR A 163 24.07 13.25 -21.62
CA TYR A 163 24.13 14.72 -21.63
C TYR A 163 25.51 15.29 -22.02
N GLU A 164 26.40 14.45 -22.56
CA GLU A 164 27.71 14.93 -22.96
C GLU A 164 27.61 15.98 -24.10
N GLY A 165 28.23 17.12 -23.86
CA GLY A 165 28.29 18.21 -24.87
C GLY A 165 27.01 19.03 -25.03
N ILE A 166 25.96 18.78 -24.24
CA ILE A 166 24.70 19.55 -24.32
C ILE A 166 24.31 20.13 -22.96
N ASP A 167 23.85 21.39 -22.97
CA ASP A 167 23.27 22.05 -21.81
C ASP A 167 21.73 21.90 -21.82
N ILE A 168 21.17 21.28 -20.77
CA ILE A 168 19.72 21.08 -20.60
C ILE A 168 19.09 22.10 -19.66
N LYS A 169 19.88 22.99 -19.05
CA LYS A 169 19.39 23.97 -18.08
C LYS A 169 18.34 24.89 -18.71
N GLY A 170 17.17 24.94 -18.05
CA GLY A 170 16.03 25.77 -18.50
C GLY A 170 15.29 25.23 -19.72
N LYS A 171 15.65 24.06 -20.24
CA LYS A 171 15.02 23.42 -21.39
C LYS A 171 14.16 22.23 -20.99
N VAL A 172 13.28 21.82 -21.88
CA VAL A 172 12.49 20.59 -21.73
C VAL A 172 13.20 19.44 -22.43
N VAL A 173 13.38 18.34 -21.71
CA VAL A 173 14.14 17.19 -22.20
C VAL A 173 13.18 16.09 -22.66
N LEU A 174 13.31 15.64 -23.90
CA LEU A 174 12.65 14.45 -24.43
C LEU A 174 13.55 13.23 -24.19
N LEU A 175 13.02 12.21 -23.52
CA LEU A 175 13.73 10.97 -23.19
C LEU A 175 13.10 9.74 -23.85
N LEU A 176 13.95 8.80 -24.22
CA LEU A 176 13.59 7.43 -24.54
C LEU A 176 13.27 6.64 -23.26
N PRO A 177 12.40 5.63 -23.37
CA PRO A 177 12.07 4.74 -22.26
C PRO A 177 13.15 3.69 -22.00
N GLY A 178 13.21 3.17 -20.77
CA GLY A 178 14.12 2.07 -20.40
C GLY A 178 15.59 2.47 -20.31
N VAL A 179 16.48 1.58 -20.70
CA VAL A 179 17.94 1.73 -20.70
C VAL A 179 18.50 1.29 -22.05
N PRO A 180 19.71 1.75 -22.45
CA PRO A 180 20.29 1.39 -23.74
C PRO A 180 20.61 -0.11 -23.83
N VAL A 181 20.23 -0.73 -24.96
CA VAL A 181 20.42 -2.17 -25.22
C VAL A 181 21.09 -2.34 -26.58
N ASN A 182 22.22 -3.04 -26.63
CA ASN A 182 22.89 -3.43 -27.86
C ASN A 182 22.95 -4.96 -27.98
N ASN A 183 22.50 -5.48 -29.11
CA ASN A 183 22.47 -6.93 -29.41
C ASN A 183 21.83 -7.78 -28.26
N GLY A 184 20.79 -7.27 -27.60
CA GLY A 184 20.08 -7.93 -26.51
C GLY A 184 20.76 -7.84 -25.15
N SER A 185 21.87 -7.09 -25.03
CA SER A 185 22.55 -6.85 -23.77
C SER A 185 22.45 -5.38 -23.37
N GLU A 186 22.17 -5.12 -22.11
CA GLU A 186 22.17 -3.76 -21.55
C GLU A 186 23.61 -3.20 -21.54
N LEU A 187 23.77 -1.92 -21.93
CA LEU A 187 25.08 -1.27 -22.01
C LEU A 187 25.58 -0.77 -20.65
N LEU A 188 24.70 -0.71 -19.67
CA LEU A 188 25.04 -0.26 -18.31
C LEU A 188 25.41 -1.46 -17.43
N SER A 189 26.09 -1.21 -16.31
CA SER A 189 26.23 -2.19 -15.23
C SER A 189 24.86 -2.61 -14.69
N ASP A 190 24.78 -3.78 -14.05
CA ASP A 190 23.52 -4.30 -13.46
C ASP A 190 22.91 -3.29 -12.48
N ASN A 191 23.74 -2.65 -11.64
CA ASN A 191 23.31 -1.66 -10.67
C ASN A 191 22.75 -0.39 -11.35
N ALA A 192 23.48 0.15 -12.32
CA ALA A 192 23.05 1.32 -13.07
C ALA A 192 21.78 1.04 -13.88
N SER A 193 21.69 -0.12 -14.52
CA SER A 193 20.50 -0.57 -15.23
C SER A 193 19.29 -0.65 -14.31
N LYS A 194 19.40 -1.33 -13.17
CA LYS A 194 18.34 -1.43 -12.17
C LYS A 194 17.89 -0.04 -11.70
N TYR A 195 18.83 0.86 -11.45
CA TYR A 195 18.55 2.22 -11.00
C TYR A 195 17.81 3.04 -12.06
N PHE A 196 18.33 3.09 -13.30
CA PHE A 196 17.78 3.94 -14.37
C PHE A 196 16.61 3.34 -15.16
N LYS A 197 16.20 2.09 -14.89
CA LYS A 197 14.88 1.59 -15.34
C LYS A 197 13.73 2.39 -14.71
N SER A 198 13.96 3.01 -13.54
CA SER A 198 12.98 3.92 -12.93
C SER A 198 12.97 5.29 -13.62
N ILE A 199 11.80 5.71 -14.10
CA ILE A 199 11.61 7.08 -14.63
C ILE A 199 11.84 8.14 -13.56
N TYR A 200 11.58 7.82 -12.30
CA TYR A 200 11.79 8.71 -11.17
C TYR A 200 13.27 9.08 -10.99
N ASN A 201 14.18 8.14 -11.16
CA ASN A 201 15.62 8.42 -11.05
C ASN A 201 16.14 9.28 -12.22
N LYS A 202 15.59 9.10 -13.42
CA LYS A 202 15.87 9.99 -14.56
C LYS A 202 15.29 11.38 -14.34
N TYR A 203 14.10 11.45 -13.76
CA TYR A 203 13.46 12.71 -13.38
C TYR A 203 14.32 13.48 -12.36
N ARG A 204 14.77 12.84 -11.29
CA ARG A 204 15.66 13.45 -10.29
C ARG A 204 16.94 14.00 -10.93
N LEU A 205 17.58 13.24 -11.81
CA LEU A 205 18.78 13.67 -12.53
C LEU A 205 18.49 14.89 -13.42
N ALA A 206 17.36 14.92 -14.11
CA ALA A 206 16.96 16.07 -14.94
C ALA A 206 16.72 17.33 -14.08
N VAL A 207 16.06 17.19 -12.93
CA VAL A 207 15.87 18.28 -11.95
C VAL A 207 17.22 18.80 -11.44
N GLU A 208 18.12 17.90 -11.05
CA GLU A 208 19.47 18.24 -10.56
C GLU A 208 20.26 19.03 -11.62
N LYS A 209 20.18 18.64 -12.87
CA LYS A 209 20.81 19.33 -13.99
C LYS A 209 20.08 20.62 -14.43
N GLY A 210 18.98 20.97 -13.76
CA GLY A 210 18.27 22.22 -13.99
C GLY A 210 17.35 22.24 -15.20
N ALA A 211 16.88 21.11 -15.68
CA ALA A 211 15.86 21.03 -16.72
C ALA A 211 14.59 21.80 -16.31
N ALA A 212 13.82 22.29 -17.29
CA ALA A 212 12.55 22.99 -17.07
C ALA A 212 11.32 22.08 -17.24
N GLY A 213 11.51 20.85 -17.66
CA GLY A 213 10.48 19.84 -17.81
C GLY A 213 11.06 18.56 -18.42
N LEU A 214 10.33 17.48 -18.21
CA LEU A 214 10.67 16.17 -18.76
C LEU A 214 9.49 15.62 -19.56
N VAL A 215 9.75 15.21 -20.79
CA VAL A 215 8.82 14.46 -21.65
C VAL A 215 9.41 13.08 -21.86
N CYS A 216 8.68 12.03 -21.52
CA CYS A 216 9.17 10.67 -21.61
C CYS A 216 8.16 9.77 -22.31
N THR A 217 8.64 8.91 -23.20
CA THR A 217 7.79 7.91 -23.85
C THR A 217 7.36 6.83 -22.83
N ALA A 218 6.08 6.53 -22.78
CA ALA A 218 5.53 5.47 -21.94
C ALA A 218 6.09 4.09 -22.33
N TYR A 219 6.40 3.25 -21.34
CA TYR A 219 6.96 1.91 -21.56
C TYR A 219 6.48 0.91 -20.50
N GLY A 220 6.73 -0.36 -20.78
CA GLY A 220 6.33 -1.45 -19.89
C GLY A 220 4.84 -1.34 -19.54
N TRP A 221 4.53 -1.47 -18.26
CA TRP A 221 3.15 -1.41 -17.76
C TRP A 221 2.41 -0.13 -18.21
N MET A 222 3.07 1.03 -18.23
CA MET A 222 2.45 2.30 -18.66
C MET A 222 2.03 2.28 -20.13
N LYS A 223 2.82 1.66 -21.02
CA LYS A 223 2.49 1.50 -22.44
C LYS A 223 1.33 0.51 -22.62
N GLU A 224 1.37 -0.60 -21.90
CA GLU A 224 0.35 -1.65 -21.96
C GLU A 224 -1.01 -1.20 -21.39
N ASN A 225 -1.00 -0.27 -20.44
CA ASN A 225 -2.18 0.26 -19.76
C ASN A 225 -2.39 1.76 -20.07
N TRP A 226 -2.08 2.21 -21.29
CA TRP A 226 -2.13 3.63 -21.65
C TRP A 226 -3.52 4.24 -21.47
N ASP A 227 -4.57 3.54 -21.93
CA ASP A 227 -5.95 4.00 -21.78
C ASP A 227 -6.36 4.13 -20.30
N TYR A 228 -5.89 3.25 -19.44
CA TYR A 228 -6.07 3.34 -18.00
C TYR A 228 -5.37 4.59 -17.45
N MET A 229 -4.14 4.86 -17.83
CA MET A 229 -3.43 6.06 -17.39
C MET A 229 -4.12 7.36 -17.87
N LEU A 230 -4.62 7.39 -19.10
CA LEU A 230 -5.38 8.54 -19.60
C LEU A 230 -6.69 8.73 -18.83
N PHE A 231 -7.36 7.66 -18.46
CA PHE A 231 -8.60 7.71 -17.68
C PHE A 231 -8.39 8.35 -16.30
N TYR A 232 -7.23 8.13 -15.68
CA TYR A 232 -6.85 8.70 -14.38
C TYR A 232 -6.04 10.01 -14.47
N ALA A 233 -5.85 10.56 -15.66
CA ALA A 233 -4.95 11.70 -15.85
C ALA A 233 -5.42 13.01 -15.20
N TYR A 234 -6.70 13.12 -14.88
CA TYR A 234 -7.31 14.24 -14.15
C TYR A 234 -7.51 13.96 -12.66
N ASP A 235 -7.03 12.84 -12.16
CA ASP A 235 -7.10 12.56 -10.73
C ASP A 235 -6.34 13.60 -9.93
N LYS A 236 -6.90 13.89 -8.76
CA LYS A 236 -6.32 14.88 -7.85
C LYS A 236 -5.10 14.30 -7.13
N ASP A 237 -4.08 15.10 -6.96
CA ASP A 237 -2.99 14.83 -6.02
C ASP A 237 -3.45 15.17 -4.61
N VAL A 238 -3.40 14.18 -3.71
CA VAL A 238 -3.89 14.30 -2.34
C VAL A 238 -2.76 13.96 -1.38
N TYR A 239 -2.50 14.83 -0.41
CA TYR A 239 -1.42 14.62 0.55
C TYR A 239 -1.73 15.26 1.91
N LEU A 240 -1.12 14.71 2.96
CA LEU A 240 -1.28 15.23 4.32
C LEU A 240 -0.77 16.68 4.41
N ARG A 241 -1.61 17.59 4.93
CA ARG A 241 -1.31 19.03 4.97
C ARG A 241 -0.05 19.36 5.74
N ASN A 242 0.24 18.66 6.82
CA ASN A 242 1.36 18.97 7.73
C ASN A 242 2.63 18.13 7.45
N LEU A 243 2.61 17.26 6.44
CA LEU A 243 3.73 16.40 6.09
C LEU A 243 4.30 16.73 4.71
N LYS A 244 4.27 17.99 4.29
CA LYS A 244 4.93 18.40 3.05
C LYS A 244 6.41 18.07 3.19
N SER A 245 6.87 17.07 2.46
CA SER A 245 8.30 16.76 2.31
C SER A 245 9.03 17.99 1.79
N VAL A 246 10.26 18.14 2.27
CA VAL A 246 11.24 19.15 1.86
C VAL A 246 11.12 19.49 0.37
N GLU A 247 11.19 20.78 0.05
CA GLU A 247 11.20 21.43 -1.25
C GLU A 247 12.06 20.70 -2.31
N ASP A 248 11.58 19.61 -2.86
CA ASP A 248 12.11 19.12 -4.12
C ASP A 248 11.58 20.05 -5.20
N LYS A 249 12.52 20.69 -5.91
CA LYS A 249 12.24 21.57 -7.01
C LYS A 249 11.55 20.76 -8.12
N ASN A 250 10.23 20.77 -8.14
CA ASN A 250 9.44 20.04 -9.12
C ASN A 250 9.56 20.69 -10.51
N ILE A 251 9.54 19.87 -11.54
CA ILE A 251 9.40 20.28 -12.95
C ILE A 251 8.29 19.43 -13.58
N PRO A 252 7.57 19.91 -14.62
CA PRO A 252 6.56 19.11 -15.29
C PRO A 252 7.12 17.78 -15.80
N LEU A 253 6.44 16.67 -15.46
CA LEU A 253 6.69 15.34 -16.02
C LEU A 253 5.52 14.94 -16.90
N VAL A 254 5.79 14.79 -18.20
CA VAL A 254 4.82 14.42 -19.23
C VAL A 254 5.14 13.04 -19.77
N LEU A 255 4.16 12.17 -19.81
CA LEU A 255 4.24 10.89 -20.51
C LEU A 255 3.51 10.99 -21.84
N ILE A 256 4.12 10.45 -22.88
CA ILE A 256 3.63 10.45 -24.26
C ILE A 256 3.70 9.06 -24.87
N THR A 257 2.97 8.84 -25.94
CA THR A 257 3.12 7.64 -26.77
C THR A 257 4.35 7.73 -27.68
N GLU A 258 4.79 6.59 -28.19
CA GLU A 258 5.87 6.50 -29.19
C GLU A 258 5.54 7.32 -30.46
N SER A 259 4.29 7.27 -30.93
CA SER A 259 3.83 8.07 -32.07
C SER A 259 3.96 9.60 -31.85
N ILE A 260 3.76 10.08 -30.63
CA ILE A 260 3.97 11.48 -30.29
C ILE A 260 5.49 11.81 -30.25
N ALA A 261 6.31 10.87 -29.75
CA ALA A 261 7.76 11.03 -29.76
C ALA A 261 8.30 11.10 -31.20
N GLU A 262 7.80 10.26 -32.12
CA GLU A 262 8.10 10.32 -33.54
C GLU A 262 7.73 11.69 -34.13
N GLN A 263 6.53 12.21 -33.81
CA GLN A 263 6.11 13.56 -34.25
C GLN A 263 7.01 14.67 -33.71
N LEU A 264 7.51 14.54 -32.48
CA LEU A 264 8.45 15.49 -31.89
C LEU A 264 9.81 15.47 -32.61
N LEU A 265 10.22 14.33 -33.13
CA LEU A 265 11.49 14.15 -33.86
C LEU A 265 11.36 14.31 -35.39
N ASP A 266 10.13 14.41 -35.91
CA ASP A 266 9.93 14.65 -37.35
C ASP A 266 10.52 15.99 -37.78
N GLY A 267 11.18 15.99 -38.93
CA GLY A 267 11.87 17.18 -39.49
C GLY A 267 13.22 17.49 -38.83
N GLU A 268 13.68 16.67 -37.87
CA GLU A 268 15.04 16.73 -37.36
C GLU A 268 16.05 16.09 -38.34
N ASN A 269 17.35 16.21 -38.04
CA ASN A 269 18.40 15.71 -38.93
C ASN A 269 18.50 14.18 -38.99
N LYS A 270 17.85 13.48 -38.09
CA LYS A 270 17.80 12.02 -37.99
C LYS A 270 16.37 11.56 -37.70
N SER A 271 15.97 10.45 -38.29
CA SER A 271 14.72 9.78 -37.98
C SER A 271 14.75 9.16 -36.58
N TYR A 272 13.57 8.82 -36.05
CA TYR A 272 13.44 8.12 -34.75
C TYR A 272 14.25 6.81 -34.72
N ASP A 273 14.19 6.01 -35.79
CA ASP A 273 14.94 4.75 -35.91
C ASP A 273 16.46 4.97 -35.96
N GLU A 274 16.95 6.01 -36.66
CA GLU A 274 18.37 6.36 -36.66
C GLU A 274 18.86 6.83 -35.30
N ILE A 275 18.01 7.55 -34.55
CA ILE A 275 18.29 7.98 -33.19
C ILE A 275 18.39 6.78 -32.27
N LEU A 276 17.40 5.84 -32.32
CA LEU A 276 17.43 4.61 -31.55
C LEU A 276 18.68 3.77 -31.84
N PHE A 277 19.06 3.67 -33.09
CA PHE A 277 20.28 2.96 -33.47
C PHE A 277 21.52 3.60 -32.83
N ASP A 278 21.66 4.91 -32.92
CA ASP A 278 22.85 5.62 -32.39
C ASP A 278 22.96 5.48 -30.85
N VAL A 279 21.88 5.69 -30.11
CA VAL A 279 21.91 5.53 -28.62
C VAL A 279 22.23 4.10 -28.20
N ASN A 280 21.75 3.11 -28.94
CA ASN A 280 22.04 1.71 -28.67
C ASN A 280 23.47 1.29 -29.09
N GLU A 281 24.15 2.07 -29.93
CA GLU A 281 25.57 1.91 -30.25
C GLU A 281 26.49 2.70 -29.30
N ASN A 282 25.97 3.20 -28.18
CA ASN A 282 26.68 4.04 -27.20
C ASN A 282 27.29 5.30 -27.84
N LYS A 283 26.58 5.89 -28.79
CA LYS A 283 26.98 7.17 -29.40
C LYS A 283 26.24 8.30 -28.67
N PRO A 284 26.92 9.40 -28.33
CA PRO A 284 26.25 10.60 -27.83
C PRO A 284 25.16 11.02 -28.80
N ALA A 285 23.92 11.01 -28.33
CA ALA A 285 22.76 11.25 -29.17
C ALA A 285 21.98 12.51 -28.80
N ALA A 286 22.36 13.19 -27.71
CA ALA A 286 21.67 14.39 -27.29
C ALA A 286 21.90 15.54 -28.28
N PHE A 287 20.83 16.22 -28.63
CA PHE A 287 20.89 17.40 -29.53
C PHE A 287 19.72 18.36 -29.28
N GLN A 288 19.90 19.59 -29.66
CA GLN A 288 18.85 20.62 -29.61
C GLN A 288 17.79 20.32 -30.66
N LEU A 289 16.51 20.21 -30.22
CA LEU A 289 15.39 20.10 -31.14
C LEU A 289 15.05 21.47 -31.75
N LYS A 290 14.54 21.48 -32.98
CA LYS A 290 14.00 22.68 -33.63
C LYS A 290 12.67 23.09 -33.01
N LYS A 291 11.90 22.12 -32.50
CA LYS A 291 10.60 22.34 -31.88
C LYS A 291 10.74 22.95 -30.51
N LYS A 292 9.71 23.70 -30.11
CA LYS A 292 9.50 24.22 -28.76
C LYS A 292 8.24 23.60 -28.16
N ILE A 293 8.12 23.71 -26.84
CA ILE A 293 6.96 23.25 -26.10
C ILE A 293 6.50 24.32 -25.11
N SER A 294 5.20 24.40 -24.92
CA SER A 294 4.58 25.18 -23.84
C SER A 294 3.68 24.28 -23.02
N PHE A 295 3.75 24.38 -21.69
CA PHE A 295 2.85 23.68 -20.78
C PHE A 295 1.62 24.55 -20.55
N ASN A 296 0.45 24.03 -20.88
CA ASN A 296 -0.82 24.75 -20.78
C ASN A 296 -1.65 24.09 -19.65
N TYR A 297 -1.55 24.62 -18.44
CA TYR A 297 -2.34 24.16 -17.31
C TYR A 297 -2.63 25.31 -16.33
N SER A 298 -3.67 25.13 -15.55
CA SER A 298 -3.85 25.81 -14.28
C SER A 298 -4.35 24.81 -13.24
N THR A 299 -3.93 24.97 -12.02
CA THR A 299 -4.30 24.06 -10.91
C THR A 299 -5.12 24.79 -9.87
N CYS A 300 -6.06 24.08 -9.24
CA CYS A 300 -6.70 24.51 -8.01
C CYS A 300 -6.16 23.69 -6.84
N SER A 301 -6.15 24.32 -5.67
CA SER A 301 -5.80 23.66 -4.41
C SER A 301 -6.88 23.94 -3.39
N ASP A 302 -7.38 22.87 -2.77
CA ASP A 302 -8.37 22.89 -1.71
C ASP A 302 -7.83 22.17 -0.47
N VAL A 303 -8.55 22.28 0.63
CA VAL A 303 -8.29 21.52 1.86
C VAL A 303 -9.55 20.75 2.20
N ASP A 304 -9.43 19.43 2.17
CA ASP A 304 -10.51 18.53 2.58
C ASP A 304 -10.25 18.03 4.00
N THR A 305 -11.30 17.96 4.82
CA THR A 305 -11.28 17.32 6.13
C THR A 305 -11.82 15.90 5.98
N VAL A 306 -10.98 14.92 6.28
CA VAL A 306 -11.30 13.50 6.25
C VAL A 306 -11.07 12.87 7.63
N ARG A 307 -11.40 11.58 7.81
CA ARG A 307 -11.33 10.97 9.13
C ARG A 307 -11.07 9.48 9.11
N ASN A 308 -10.20 9.02 9.98
CA ASN A 308 -10.18 7.62 10.39
C ASN A 308 -11.36 7.35 11.34
N VAL A 309 -11.87 6.11 11.38
CA VAL A 309 -12.89 5.69 12.34
C VAL A 309 -12.25 4.73 13.33
N ILE A 310 -12.34 5.04 14.63
CA ILE A 310 -11.62 4.29 15.66
C ILE A 310 -12.58 3.89 16.80
N GLY A 311 -12.65 2.59 17.05
CA GLY A 311 -13.35 2.03 18.18
C GLY A 311 -12.40 1.29 19.13
N ILE A 312 -12.83 1.10 20.38
CA ILE A 312 -12.07 0.39 21.41
C ILE A 312 -12.93 -0.65 22.11
N ILE A 313 -12.38 -1.85 22.28
CA ILE A 313 -12.80 -2.87 23.24
C ILE A 313 -11.78 -2.82 24.38
N LYS A 314 -12.18 -2.21 25.51
CA LYS A 314 -11.25 -1.95 26.61
C LYS A 314 -10.80 -3.23 27.28
N GLY A 315 -9.51 -3.33 27.58
CA GLY A 315 -8.92 -4.43 28.32
C GLY A 315 -9.40 -4.50 29.79
N SER A 316 -9.45 -5.71 30.31
CA SER A 316 -9.94 -6.01 31.67
C SER A 316 -8.83 -6.01 32.72
N ASP A 317 -7.57 -6.14 32.35
CA ASP A 317 -6.44 -6.14 33.26
C ASP A 317 -5.96 -4.72 33.57
N GLU A 318 -5.86 -4.36 34.85
CA GLU A 318 -5.49 -3.01 35.29
C GLU A 318 -4.07 -2.58 34.86
N ASN A 319 -3.15 -3.52 34.62
CA ASN A 319 -1.78 -3.25 34.22
C ASN A 319 -1.60 -3.26 32.69
N LEU A 320 -2.45 -4.01 31.97
CA LEU A 320 -2.31 -4.24 30.53
C LEU A 320 -3.33 -3.48 29.67
N LYS A 321 -4.40 -2.94 30.26
CA LYS A 321 -5.50 -2.28 29.55
C LYS A 321 -5.09 -1.04 28.71
N ASP A 322 -3.95 -0.46 29.03
CA ASP A 322 -3.40 0.69 28.34
C ASP A 322 -2.33 0.28 27.29
N GLU A 323 -2.20 -1.02 27.01
CA GLU A 323 -1.53 -1.58 25.84
C GLU A 323 -2.58 -2.05 24.82
N TYR A 324 -2.26 -1.99 23.54
CA TYR A 324 -3.26 -2.12 22.47
C TYR A 324 -2.87 -3.15 21.42
N ILE A 325 -3.89 -3.81 20.86
CA ILE A 325 -3.82 -4.55 19.61
C ILE A 325 -4.63 -3.77 18.59
N ALA A 326 -4.03 -3.40 17.46
CA ALA A 326 -4.71 -2.68 16.39
C ALA A 326 -5.23 -3.64 15.32
N LEU A 327 -6.54 -3.67 15.10
CA LEU A 327 -7.18 -4.34 13.98
C LEU A 327 -7.49 -3.27 12.95
N SER A 328 -6.97 -3.37 11.73
CA SER A 328 -7.13 -2.33 10.72
C SER A 328 -7.65 -2.84 9.38
N ALA A 329 -8.36 -1.97 8.69
CA ALA A 329 -8.73 -2.05 7.29
C ALA A 329 -8.92 -0.63 6.76
N HIS A 330 -8.73 -0.38 5.48
CA HIS A 330 -9.20 0.88 4.91
C HIS A 330 -10.66 0.77 4.46
N TYR A 331 -11.34 1.91 4.39
CA TYR A 331 -12.75 1.94 4.00
C TYR A 331 -13.03 2.84 2.78
N ASP A 332 -12.05 3.65 2.35
CA ASP A 332 -12.10 4.38 1.10
C ASP A 332 -11.88 3.46 -0.10
N HIS A 333 -12.21 3.94 -1.30
CA HIS A 333 -11.91 3.29 -2.57
C HIS A 333 -11.85 4.34 -3.70
N GLU A 334 -11.86 3.93 -4.96
CA GLU A 334 -11.62 4.73 -6.15
C GLU A 334 -12.75 5.73 -6.51
N GLY A 335 -13.92 5.67 -5.87
CA GLY A 335 -14.98 6.64 -6.04
C GLY A 335 -15.83 6.48 -7.29
N LYS A 336 -16.19 7.62 -7.87
CA LYS A 336 -17.04 7.71 -9.04
C LYS A 336 -16.42 8.62 -10.08
N ARG A 337 -16.41 8.15 -11.34
CA ARG A 337 -15.99 8.94 -12.50
C ARG A 337 -17.11 8.93 -13.54
N ASP A 338 -17.64 10.10 -13.85
CA ASP A 338 -18.84 10.26 -14.69
C ASP A 338 -20.03 9.43 -14.19
N SER A 339 -20.44 8.43 -14.97
CA SER A 339 -21.51 7.50 -14.62
C SER A 339 -21.02 6.17 -14.03
N LEU A 340 -19.70 5.95 -13.98
CA LEU A 340 -19.10 4.73 -13.48
C LEU A 340 -18.83 4.85 -11.99
N ILE A 341 -19.32 3.88 -11.20
CA ILE A 341 -19.01 3.73 -9.78
C ILE A 341 -18.03 2.57 -9.62
N PHE A 342 -16.94 2.83 -8.90
CA PHE A 342 -15.99 1.81 -8.47
C PHE A 342 -16.43 1.32 -7.11
N TYR A 343 -17.09 0.18 -7.07
CA TYR A 343 -17.81 -0.28 -5.87
C TYR A 343 -16.87 -0.74 -4.74
N GLY A 344 -15.69 -1.30 -5.07
CA GLY A 344 -14.73 -1.76 -4.09
C GLY A 344 -15.31 -2.76 -3.10
N ALA A 345 -15.97 -3.79 -3.60
CA ALA A 345 -16.60 -4.78 -2.73
C ALA A 345 -15.57 -5.67 -2.04
N ASP A 346 -14.54 -6.06 -2.77
CA ASP A 346 -13.38 -6.73 -2.21
C ASP A 346 -12.37 -5.71 -1.68
N ASP A 347 -12.13 -4.67 -2.43
CA ASP A 347 -11.21 -3.57 -2.12
C ASP A 347 -11.96 -2.30 -1.66
N ASN A 348 -12.15 -2.00 -0.35
CA ASN A 348 -11.91 -2.93 0.74
C ASN A 348 -13.14 -2.99 1.67
N ALA A 349 -14.35 -3.14 1.08
CA ALA A 349 -15.52 -3.39 1.90
C ALA A 349 -15.44 -4.79 2.59
N SER A 350 -14.69 -5.75 1.99
CA SER A 350 -14.47 -7.08 2.56
C SER A 350 -13.68 -7.01 3.86
N GLY A 351 -12.50 -6.38 3.88
CA GLY A 351 -11.67 -6.22 5.07
C GLY A 351 -12.35 -5.34 6.13
N THR A 352 -12.96 -4.23 5.72
CA THR A 352 -13.76 -3.37 6.60
C THR A 352 -14.87 -4.17 7.30
N SER A 353 -15.61 -5.02 6.57
CA SER A 353 -16.68 -5.85 7.14
C SER A 353 -16.13 -6.94 8.07
N ALA A 354 -14.95 -7.49 7.76
CA ALA A 354 -14.28 -8.45 8.63
C ALA A 354 -13.87 -7.81 9.96
N VAL A 355 -13.23 -6.62 9.95
CA VAL A 355 -12.85 -5.89 11.17
C VAL A 355 -14.08 -5.52 11.99
N LEU A 356 -15.20 -5.12 11.36
CA LEU A 356 -16.48 -4.89 12.06
C LEU A 356 -17.00 -6.14 12.76
N GLU A 357 -16.95 -7.30 12.11
CA GLU A 357 -17.39 -8.58 12.69
C GLU A 357 -16.47 -9.02 13.83
N VAL A 358 -15.14 -8.89 13.67
CA VAL A 358 -14.18 -9.17 14.76
C VAL A 358 -14.43 -8.26 15.95
N GLY A 359 -14.65 -6.97 15.72
CA GLY A 359 -15.00 -6.00 16.78
C GLY A 359 -16.28 -6.39 17.52
N ARG A 360 -17.33 -6.85 16.81
CA ARG A 360 -18.57 -7.37 17.40
C ARG A 360 -18.31 -8.56 18.30
N ARG A 361 -17.55 -9.53 17.81
CA ARG A 361 -17.22 -10.76 18.56
C ARG A 361 -16.42 -10.45 19.82
N LEU A 362 -15.39 -9.63 19.71
CA LEU A 362 -14.56 -9.23 20.85
C LEU A 362 -15.36 -8.45 21.89
N ALA A 363 -16.24 -7.53 21.48
CA ALA A 363 -17.10 -6.80 22.40
C ALA A 363 -18.10 -7.71 23.15
N GLN A 364 -18.57 -8.78 22.52
CA GLN A 364 -19.44 -9.78 23.17
C GLN A 364 -18.66 -10.71 24.10
N LEU A 365 -17.44 -11.13 23.72
CA LEU A 365 -16.59 -11.97 24.56
C LEU A 365 -16.08 -11.23 25.78
N ASN A 366 -15.66 -9.97 25.61
CA ASN A 366 -15.14 -9.09 26.67
C ASN A 366 -14.12 -9.81 27.59
N SER A 367 -13.19 -10.56 26.98
CA SER A 367 -12.23 -11.44 27.67
C SER A 367 -10.78 -11.10 27.35
N ASN A 368 -10.52 -9.93 26.80
CA ASN A 368 -9.19 -9.41 26.49
C ASN A 368 -8.58 -8.70 27.69
N SER A 369 -7.33 -8.99 28.04
CA SER A 369 -6.55 -8.31 29.09
C SER A 369 -6.05 -6.95 28.60
N ARG A 370 -5.45 -6.88 27.40
CA ARG A 370 -5.10 -5.64 26.67
C ARG A 370 -6.30 -5.11 25.92
N SER A 371 -6.32 -3.81 25.67
CA SER A 371 -7.35 -3.20 24.83
C SER A 371 -7.17 -3.58 23.36
N VAL A 372 -8.29 -3.70 22.64
CA VAL A 372 -8.27 -3.94 21.19
C VAL A 372 -8.90 -2.75 20.49
N LEU A 373 -8.20 -2.19 19.53
CA LEU A 373 -8.67 -1.11 18.67
C LEU A 373 -9.20 -1.68 17.36
N THR A 374 -10.32 -1.17 16.90
CA THR A 374 -10.79 -1.34 15.53
C THR A 374 -10.56 -0.02 14.80
N ILE A 375 -9.70 -0.02 13.78
CA ILE A 375 -9.27 1.18 13.09
C ILE A 375 -9.59 1.04 11.61
N PHE A 376 -10.39 1.96 11.10
CA PHE A 376 -10.75 2.03 9.69
C PHE A 376 -10.10 3.28 9.12
N HIS A 377 -9.09 3.07 8.27
CA HIS A 377 -8.33 4.14 7.67
C HIS A 377 -9.04 4.69 6.44
N THR A 378 -8.87 6.00 6.17
CA THR A 378 -9.22 6.63 4.89
C THR A 378 -7.96 7.05 4.15
N GLY A 379 -8.06 7.22 2.83
CA GLY A 379 -6.93 7.67 2.03
C GLY A 379 -5.85 6.62 1.83
N GLU A 380 -6.18 5.35 1.95
CA GLU A 380 -5.29 4.25 1.59
C GLU A 380 -4.95 4.33 0.12
N GLU A 381 -5.96 4.45 -0.74
CA GLU A 381 -5.89 4.56 -2.21
C GLU A 381 -5.15 5.82 -2.71
N LYS A 382 -4.98 6.80 -1.84
CA LYS A 382 -4.23 8.04 -2.08
C LYS A 382 -2.82 8.02 -1.45
N GLY A 383 -2.33 6.84 -1.06
CA GLY A 383 -0.99 6.62 -0.53
C GLY A 383 -0.92 6.45 0.98
N LEU A 384 -1.79 5.62 1.54
CA LEU A 384 -1.81 5.21 2.95
C LEU A 384 -1.96 6.40 3.93
N LEU A 385 -2.73 7.43 3.55
CA LEU A 385 -2.72 8.72 4.25
C LEU A 385 -3.28 8.63 5.65
N GLY A 386 -4.37 7.85 5.85
CA GLY A 386 -5.02 7.69 7.15
C GLY A 386 -4.15 6.96 8.15
N SER A 387 -3.56 5.85 7.76
CA SER A 387 -2.63 5.10 8.62
C SER A 387 -1.35 5.89 8.89
N LYS A 388 -0.84 6.62 7.89
CA LYS A 388 0.30 7.52 8.06
C LYS A 388 -0.01 8.65 9.04
N TYR A 389 -1.22 9.23 8.98
CA TYR A 389 -1.63 10.24 9.94
C TYR A 389 -1.78 9.64 11.34
N PHE A 390 -2.46 8.50 11.48
CA PHE A 390 -2.66 7.83 12.75
C PHE A 390 -1.32 7.49 13.42
N THR A 391 -0.42 6.85 12.71
CA THR A 391 0.88 6.41 13.26
C THR A 391 1.81 7.59 13.61
N ALA A 392 1.67 8.72 12.92
CA ALA A 392 2.48 9.93 13.19
C ALA A 392 1.92 10.82 14.31
N ASN A 393 0.60 10.74 14.61
CA ASN A 393 -0.06 11.71 15.51
C ASN A 393 -0.78 11.04 16.70
N SER A 394 -0.74 9.72 16.83
CA SER A 394 -1.37 9.02 17.93
C SER A 394 -0.46 8.96 19.16
N ASP A 395 -0.93 9.46 20.31
CA ASP A 395 -0.19 9.42 21.57
C ASP A 395 0.05 7.98 22.07
N ILE A 396 -0.77 7.01 21.62
CA ILE A 396 -0.70 5.60 22.04
C ILE A 396 0.15 4.73 21.11
N ILE A 397 0.81 5.29 20.11
CA ILE A 397 1.48 4.48 19.08
C ILE A 397 2.55 3.55 19.64
N ASN A 398 3.26 3.99 20.70
CA ASN A 398 4.29 3.19 21.36
C ASN A 398 3.71 2.07 22.25
N ASP A 399 2.41 2.11 22.54
CA ASP A 399 1.71 1.14 23.35
C ASP A 399 0.97 0.10 22.48
N ILE A 400 1.04 0.22 21.16
CA ILE A 400 0.53 -0.80 20.24
C ILE A 400 1.50 -1.99 20.22
N ASN A 401 0.98 -3.16 20.55
CA ASN A 401 1.73 -4.40 20.64
C ASN A 401 1.80 -5.13 19.29
N ALA A 402 0.72 -5.08 18.51
CA ALA A 402 0.65 -5.62 17.16
C ALA A 402 -0.40 -4.89 16.31
N ASN A 403 -0.23 -4.95 14.99
CA ASN A 403 -1.28 -4.59 14.04
C ASN A 403 -1.66 -5.81 13.19
N ILE A 404 -2.96 -6.08 13.07
CA ILE A 404 -3.55 -7.09 12.19
C ILE A 404 -4.36 -6.35 11.14
N ASN A 405 -3.90 -6.34 9.89
CA ASN A 405 -4.53 -5.63 8.78
C ASN A 405 -5.27 -6.59 7.85
N LEU A 406 -6.47 -6.19 7.44
CA LEU A 406 -7.33 -6.95 6.53
C LEU A 406 -7.61 -6.09 5.30
N ASP A 407 -7.16 -6.57 4.15
CA ASP A 407 -7.35 -5.85 2.90
C ASP A 407 -7.53 -6.85 1.76
N MET A 408 -8.68 -6.75 1.05
CA MET A 408 -9.09 -7.68 0.02
C MET A 408 -9.08 -9.14 0.50
N VAL A 409 -10.07 -9.54 1.29
CA VAL A 409 -10.15 -10.88 1.91
C VAL A 409 -11.39 -11.67 1.52
N GLY A 410 -12.05 -11.28 0.45
CA GLY A 410 -13.36 -11.80 0.05
C GLY A 410 -13.41 -12.54 -1.28
N ARG A 411 -12.28 -12.88 -1.88
CA ARG A 411 -12.21 -13.57 -3.19
C ARG A 411 -11.49 -14.91 -3.10
N GLU A 412 -11.04 -15.40 -4.22
CA GLU A 412 -10.25 -16.63 -4.40
C GLU A 412 -10.83 -17.86 -3.66
N SER A 413 -9.98 -18.84 -3.42
CA SER A 413 -10.34 -20.07 -2.72
C SER A 413 -10.68 -19.82 -1.25
N ILE A 414 -11.73 -20.44 -0.74
CA ILE A 414 -12.13 -20.40 0.66
C ILE A 414 -11.06 -20.95 1.63
N ASP A 415 -10.13 -21.74 1.11
CA ASP A 415 -9.14 -22.45 1.91
C ASP A 415 -7.73 -21.85 1.86
N THR A 416 -7.53 -20.81 1.05
CA THR A 416 -6.20 -20.18 0.89
C THR A 416 -6.26 -18.70 1.19
N ILE A 417 -5.17 -18.15 1.77
CA ILE A 417 -4.99 -16.70 1.96
C ILE A 417 -3.49 -16.39 2.06
N TYR A 418 -3.08 -15.20 1.67
CA TYR A 418 -1.73 -14.72 1.92
C TYR A 418 -1.62 -14.19 3.35
N SER A 419 -0.57 -14.63 4.06
CA SER A 419 -0.15 -14.08 5.35
C SER A 419 1.15 -13.32 5.12
N VAL A 420 1.06 -12.00 5.08
CA VAL A 420 2.19 -11.13 4.71
C VAL A 420 2.75 -10.46 5.97
N GLY A 421 4.07 -10.54 6.15
CA GLY A 421 4.80 -9.81 7.17
C GLY A 421 4.76 -10.39 8.58
N SER A 422 3.99 -11.45 8.85
CA SER A 422 3.83 -12.01 10.21
C SER A 422 5.16 -12.39 10.87
N GLY A 423 6.14 -12.83 10.09
CA GLY A 423 7.47 -13.22 10.56
C GLY A 423 8.57 -12.18 10.33
N LYS A 424 8.28 -10.99 9.82
CA LYS A 424 9.33 -10.01 9.46
C LYS A 424 9.94 -9.31 10.68
N LEU A 425 9.15 -9.01 11.68
CA LEU A 425 9.60 -8.32 12.90
C LEU A 425 9.58 -9.20 14.14
N SER A 426 8.73 -10.22 14.18
CA SER A 426 8.52 -11.08 15.35
C SER A 426 8.36 -12.54 14.95
N SER A 427 9.29 -13.39 15.39
CA SER A 427 9.15 -14.83 15.24
C SER A 427 7.98 -15.38 16.06
N GLN A 428 7.72 -14.79 17.23
CA GLN A 428 6.62 -15.16 18.09
C GLN A 428 5.26 -14.89 17.45
N LEU A 429 5.10 -13.75 16.74
CA LEU A 429 3.86 -13.47 16.02
C LEU A 429 3.61 -14.50 14.92
N PHE A 430 4.67 -14.85 14.17
CA PHE A 430 4.57 -15.88 13.14
C PHE A 430 4.08 -17.21 13.70
N GLU A 431 4.68 -17.67 14.81
CA GLU A 431 4.29 -18.93 15.48
C GLU A 431 2.82 -18.87 15.97
N LEU A 432 2.39 -17.74 16.54
CA LEU A 432 1.01 -17.55 16.98
C LEU A 432 0.01 -17.58 15.82
N VAL A 433 0.36 -16.97 14.68
CA VAL A 433 -0.50 -16.96 13.48
C VAL A 433 -0.71 -18.39 12.98
N GLU A 434 0.37 -19.19 12.89
CA GLU A 434 0.30 -20.61 12.50
C GLU A 434 -0.52 -21.44 13.49
N GLU A 435 -0.21 -21.33 14.80
CA GLU A 435 -0.89 -22.09 15.86
C GLU A 435 -2.40 -21.80 15.86
N VAL A 436 -2.79 -20.53 15.82
CA VAL A 436 -4.22 -20.15 15.83
C VAL A 436 -4.92 -20.62 14.55
N ASN A 437 -4.25 -20.57 13.42
CA ASN A 437 -4.80 -21.09 12.16
C ASN A 437 -5.10 -22.59 12.25
N ASP A 438 -4.11 -23.37 12.68
CA ASP A 438 -4.22 -24.83 12.82
C ASP A 438 -5.33 -25.23 13.83
N GLU A 439 -5.51 -24.44 14.89
CA GLU A 439 -6.50 -24.71 15.91
C GLU A 439 -7.93 -24.28 15.55
N THR A 440 -8.10 -23.37 14.57
CA THR A 440 -9.40 -22.75 14.30
C THR A 440 -9.96 -23.01 12.93
N VAL A 441 -9.27 -22.59 11.88
CA VAL A 441 -9.85 -22.48 10.53
C VAL A 441 -9.12 -23.24 9.44
N ASP A 442 -7.86 -23.62 9.66
CA ASP A 442 -7.04 -24.44 8.77
C ASP A 442 -6.95 -23.85 7.33
N PHE A 443 -6.53 -22.57 7.25
CA PHE A 443 -6.17 -21.97 5.95
C PHE A 443 -4.82 -22.51 5.46
N VAL A 444 -4.67 -22.69 4.17
CA VAL A 444 -3.36 -22.82 3.54
C VAL A 444 -2.78 -21.43 3.36
N PHE A 445 -1.86 -21.03 4.22
CA PHE A 445 -1.17 -19.76 4.11
C PHE A 445 -0.17 -19.75 2.96
N ASN A 446 -0.11 -18.62 2.25
CA ASN A 446 0.89 -18.36 1.24
C ASN A 446 1.76 -17.17 1.66
N TYR A 447 3.08 -17.37 1.70
CA TYR A 447 4.08 -16.39 2.14
C TYR A 447 4.88 -15.77 0.98
N LYS A 448 4.41 -15.92 -0.26
CA LYS A 448 5.09 -15.43 -1.47
C LYS A 448 5.55 -13.98 -1.34
N PHE A 449 4.75 -13.13 -0.72
CA PHE A 449 4.99 -11.70 -0.62
C PHE A 449 5.92 -11.27 0.52
N ASP A 450 6.43 -12.23 1.28
CA ASP A 450 7.52 -12.02 2.24
C ASP A 450 8.91 -12.10 1.60
N ASP A 451 8.99 -12.50 0.31
CA ASP A 451 10.22 -12.51 -0.45
C ASP A 451 10.76 -11.06 -0.59
N PRO A 452 12.01 -10.78 -0.17
CA PRO A 452 12.63 -9.46 -0.35
C PRO A 452 12.71 -9.00 -1.81
N ASP A 453 12.74 -9.94 -2.74
CA ASP A 453 12.80 -9.69 -4.18
C ASP A 453 11.41 -9.71 -4.86
N ASP A 454 10.31 -9.71 -4.07
CA ASP A 454 8.96 -9.60 -4.62
C ASP A 454 8.86 -8.41 -5.59
N PRO A 455 8.61 -8.65 -6.89
CA PRO A 455 8.54 -7.58 -7.88
C PRO A 455 7.33 -6.67 -7.68
N GLU A 456 6.28 -7.15 -7.02
CA GLU A 456 5.04 -6.44 -6.77
C GLU A 456 5.10 -5.62 -5.47
N LYS A 457 6.06 -5.92 -4.59
CA LYS A 457 6.30 -5.26 -3.31
C LYS A 457 5.06 -5.14 -2.43
N ILE A 458 4.25 -6.18 -2.38
CA ILE A 458 2.96 -6.20 -1.67
C ILE A 458 3.10 -5.84 -0.19
N TYR A 459 4.19 -6.25 0.46
CA TYR A 459 4.47 -5.88 1.86
C TYR A 459 4.41 -4.37 2.15
N TYR A 460 4.61 -3.51 1.13
CA TYR A 460 4.65 -2.04 1.29
C TYR A 460 3.35 -1.35 0.84
N ARG A 461 2.32 -2.11 0.42
CA ARG A 461 1.20 -1.57 -0.34
C ARG A 461 -0.12 -1.45 0.42
N SER A 462 -0.15 -1.69 1.74
CA SER A 462 -1.35 -1.43 2.54
C SER A 462 -1.00 -0.83 3.92
N ASP A 463 -1.99 -0.47 4.68
CA ASP A 463 -1.92 0.33 5.92
C ASP A 463 -0.97 -0.22 6.99
N HIS A 464 -0.81 -1.55 7.07
CA HIS A 464 0.10 -2.22 8.01
C HIS A 464 1.55 -1.73 7.91
N TYR A 465 1.96 -1.27 6.72
CA TYR A 465 3.33 -0.82 6.52
C TYR A 465 3.68 0.43 7.35
N ASN A 466 2.72 1.31 7.59
CA ASN A 466 2.96 2.48 8.45
C ASN A 466 3.21 2.09 9.91
N TYR A 467 2.68 0.96 10.38
CA TYR A 467 3.00 0.38 11.69
C TYR A 467 4.34 -0.37 11.68
N ALA A 468 4.58 -1.19 10.66
CA ALA A 468 5.83 -1.94 10.50
C ALA A 468 7.07 -1.04 10.51
N LYS A 469 7.03 0.11 9.82
CA LYS A 469 8.11 1.13 9.83
C LYS A 469 8.50 1.64 11.21
N LEU A 470 7.59 1.55 12.19
CA LEU A 470 7.83 1.93 13.57
C LEU A 470 8.29 0.76 14.44
N GLY A 471 8.52 -0.41 13.83
CA GLY A 471 8.93 -1.62 14.53
C GLY A 471 7.79 -2.34 15.25
N ILE A 472 6.54 -2.03 14.94
CA ILE A 472 5.37 -2.72 15.49
C ILE A 472 5.16 -4.02 14.70
N PRO A 473 5.13 -5.20 15.35
CA PRO A 473 4.83 -6.47 14.69
C PRO A 473 3.49 -6.41 13.95
N ILE A 474 3.48 -6.88 12.71
CA ILE A 474 2.28 -6.86 11.85
C ILE A 474 1.99 -8.22 11.25
N VAL A 475 0.73 -8.46 10.93
CA VAL A 475 0.30 -9.44 9.93
C VAL A 475 -0.73 -8.79 9.02
N PHE A 476 -0.55 -8.98 7.72
CA PHE A 476 -1.44 -8.52 6.68
C PHE A 476 -2.07 -9.72 5.98
N PHE A 477 -3.37 -9.91 6.12
CA PHE A 477 -4.12 -10.94 5.41
C PHE A 477 -4.69 -10.37 4.12
N TYR A 478 -4.45 -11.07 3.01
CA TYR A 478 -4.67 -10.58 1.67
C TYR A 478 -4.98 -11.70 0.69
N ASP A 479 -5.85 -11.45 -0.28
CA ASP A 479 -6.31 -12.46 -1.24
C ASP A 479 -5.68 -12.35 -2.63
N TYR A 480 -4.91 -11.33 -2.89
CA TYR A 480 -4.34 -10.96 -4.18
C TYR A 480 -5.30 -10.20 -5.10
N MET A 481 -4.71 -9.45 -6.01
CA MET A 481 -5.44 -8.66 -7.00
C MET A 481 -6.15 -9.55 -8.01
N THR A 482 -7.46 -9.40 -8.09
CA THR A 482 -8.28 -10.06 -9.10
C THR A 482 -8.31 -9.24 -10.39
N THR A 483 -8.94 -9.80 -11.44
CA THR A 483 -9.19 -9.06 -12.69
C THR A 483 -10.14 -7.87 -12.50
N ASP A 484 -10.83 -7.78 -11.36
CA ASP A 484 -11.76 -6.71 -10.98
C ASP A 484 -11.08 -5.58 -10.17
N TYR A 485 -9.82 -5.75 -9.75
CA TYR A 485 -9.08 -4.77 -8.96
C TYR A 485 -9.10 -3.39 -9.61
N HIS A 486 -9.50 -2.36 -8.84
CA HIS A 486 -9.71 -0.98 -9.28
C HIS A 486 -10.60 -0.85 -10.53
N LYS A 487 -11.68 -1.65 -10.59
CA LYS A 487 -12.67 -1.59 -11.67
C LYS A 487 -14.09 -1.51 -11.13
N PRO A 488 -15.02 -0.93 -11.92
CA PRO A 488 -16.45 -0.92 -11.56
C PRO A 488 -17.06 -2.31 -11.42
N THR A 489 -16.35 -3.34 -11.84
CA THR A 489 -16.78 -4.75 -11.76
C THR A 489 -16.43 -5.44 -10.44
N ASP A 490 -15.78 -4.76 -9.50
CA ASP A 490 -15.59 -5.25 -8.13
C ASP A 490 -16.87 -5.05 -7.30
N THR A 491 -17.79 -5.99 -7.45
CA THR A 491 -19.18 -5.91 -6.95
C THR A 491 -19.47 -6.97 -5.89
N ALA A 492 -20.42 -6.69 -5.00
CA ALA A 492 -20.75 -7.51 -3.84
C ALA A 492 -21.25 -8.93 -4.18
N ASP A 493 -21.83 -9.14 -5.38
CA ASP A 493 -22.29 -10.46 -5.84
C ASP A 493 -21.15 -11.45 -6.10
N LYS A 494 -19.91 -10.96 -6.20
CA LYS A 494 -18.72 -11.76 -6.40
C LYS A 494 -18.00 -12.14 -5.10
N ILE A 495 -18.46 -11.66 -3.96
CA ILE A 495 -17.80 -11.83 -2.67
C ILE A 495 -18.13 -13.18 -2.03
N ASN A 496 -17.12 -13.86 -1.54
CA ASN A 496 -17.22 -15.09 -0.74
C ASN A 496 -17.38 -14.75 0.76
N PHE A 497 -18.61 -14.51 1.18
CA PHE A 497 -18.92 -14.16 2.57
C PHE A 497 -18.55 -15.25 3.58
N VAL A 498 -18.49 -16.52 3.15
CA VAL A 498 -18.06 -17.64 4.01
C VAL A 498 -16.56 -17.53 4.31
N LYS A 499 -15.77 -17.08 3.35
CA LYS A 499 -14.34 -16.82 3.54
C LYS A 499 -14.11 -15.65 4.50
N ILE A 500 -14.87 -14.55 4.35
CA ILE A 500 -14.75 -13.41 5.26
C ILE A 500 -15.12 -13.82 6.70
N GLU A 501 -16.12 -14.67 6.88
CA GLU A 501 -16.46 -15.23 8.19
C GLU A 501 -15.31 -16.09 8.76
N LYS A 502 -14.70 -16.91 7.90
CA LYS A 502 -13.57 -17.78 8.26
C LYS A 502 -12.35 -16.95 8.71
N ILE A 503 -11.98 -15.90 7.97
CA ILE A 503 -10.89 -15.00 8.37
C ILE A 503 -11.23 -14.20 9.63
N SER A 504 -12.49 -13.79 9.82
CA SER A 504 -12.94 -13.12 11.04
C SER A 504 -12.82 -14.04 12.27
N THR A 505 -12.99 -15.35 12.11
CA THR A 505 -12.79 -16.33 13.17
C THR A 505 -11.31 -16.42 13.55
N LEU A 506 -10.42 -16.57 12.57
CA LEU A 506 -8.96 -16.56 12.78
C LEU A 506 -8.52 -15.29 13.52
N VAL A 507 -8.91 -14.13 13.01
CA VAL A 507 -8.46 -12.83 13.54
C VAL A 507 -9.03 -12.56 14.93
N THR A 508 -10.25 -13.02 15.24
CA THR A 508 -10.82 -12.93 16.60
C THR A 508 -9.96 -13.69 17.61
N GLU A 509 -9.62 -14.93 17.31
CA GLU A 509 -8.80 -15.75 18.20
C GLU A 509 -7.36 -15.23 18.30
N LEU A 510 -6.75 -14.85 17.17
CA LEU A 510 -5.41 -14.27 17.15
C LEU A 510 -5.33 -12.99 18.00
N ALA A 511 -6.29 -12.08 17.84
CA ALA A 511 -6.35 -10.86 18.64
C ALA A 511 -6.49 -11.16 20.14
N LEU A 512 -7.31 -12.14 20.53
CA LEU A 512 -7.44 -12.58 21.93
C LEU A 512 -6.15 -13.19 22.45
N ARG A 513 -5.49 -14.05 21.68
CA ARG A 513 -4.20 -14.66 22.08
C ARG A 513 -3.16 -13.59 22.36
N ILE A 514 -2.99 -12.62 21.42
CA ILE A 514 -2.04 -11.54 21.60
C ILE A 514 -2.45 -10.63 22.77
N ALA A 515 -3.74 -10.30 22.91
CA ALA A 515 -4.23 -9.45 23.99
C ALA A 515 -4.05 -10.07 25.39
N ASN A 516 -4.00 -11.40 25.49
CA ASN A 516 -3.89 -12.15 26.76
C ASN A 516 -2.47 -12.68 27.03
N LEU A 517 -1.46 -12.35 26.22
CA LEU A 517 -0.07 -12.66 26.56
C LEU A 517 0.35 -11.96 27.86
N GLU A 518 1.15 -12.62 28.70
CA GLU A 518 1.71 -11.99 29.91
C GLU A 518 2.61 -10.81 29.56
N GLU A 519 3.47 -10.97 28.54
CA GLU A 519 4.39 -9.96 28.05
C GLU A 519 3.99 -9.48 26.66
N ARG A 520 4.58 -8.36 26.20
CA ARG A 520 4.43 -7.89 24.81
C ARG A 520 5.11 -8.86 23.86
N LEU A 521 4.67 -8.87 22.59
CA LEU A 521 5.35 -9.61 21.53
C LEU A 521 6.82 -9.21 21.44
N ILE A 522 7.68 -10.20 21.28
CA ILE A 522 9.12 -9.99 21.14
C ILE A 522 9.41 -9.53 19.72
N VAL A 523 10.03 -8.35 19.58
CA VAL A 523 10.60 -7.87 18.32
C VAL A 523 12.03 -8.36 18.24
N ASP A 524 12.23 -9.51 17.62
CA ASP A 524 13.53 -10.20 17.52
C ASP A 524 14.21 -10.07 16.15
N LYS A 525 13.54 -9.40 15.20
CA LYS A 525 14.06 -9.13 13.86
C LYS A 525 14.00 -7.63 13.57
N LYS A 526 14.78 -7.20 12.60
CA LYS A 526 14.80 -5.81 12.11
C LYS A 526 14.41 -5.80 10.65
N GLU A 527 13.67 -4.79 10.26
CA GLU A 527 13.43 -4.49 8.84
C GLU A 527 14.77 -4.20 8.14
N ASP A 528 14.93 -4.67 6.90
CA ASP A 528 16.16 -4.45 6.13
C ASP A 528 16.35 -2.95 5.86
N GLU A 529 17.41 -2.35 6.41
CA GLU A 529 17.73 -0.92 6.28
C GLU A 529 17.83 -0.42 4.83
N LYS A 530 18.09 -1.32 3.86
CA LYS A 530 18.18 -0.98 2.43
C LYS A 530 16.86 -0.50 1.82
N VAL A 531 15.73 -0.78 2.45
CA VAL A 531 14.41 -0.48 1.91
C VAL A 531 13.90 0.87 2.41
N LEU A 532 14.31 1.31 3.59
CA LEU A 532 13.94 2.62 4.16
C LEU A 532 14.48 3.80 3.33
N GLU A 533 15.54 3.60 2.55
CA GLU A 533 16.12 4.64 1.68
C GLU A 533 15.45 4.74 0.30
N SER A 534 14.75 3.70 -0.16
CA SER A 534 14.10 3.67 -1.47
C SER A 534 12.66 4.19 -1.47
N GLY A 535 12.06 4.41 -0.30
CA GLY A 535 10.70 4.91 -0.10
C GLY A 535 10.61 6.39 0.28
N LYS A 536 11.74 7.13 0.20
CA LYS A 536 11.77 8.59 0.41
C LYS A 536 11.67 9.35 -0.89
#